data_87e1159c45d1263e3655fe33aec8e5d7
#
_entry.id   87e1159c45d1263e3655fe33aec8e5d7
#
_cell.length_a   1.000
_cell.length_b   1.000
_cell.length_c   1.000
_cell.angle_alpha   90.00
_cell.angle_beta   90.00
_cell.angle_gamma   90.00
#
_symmetry.space_group_name_H-M   'P 1'
#
loop_
_entity.id
_entity.type
_entity.pdbx_description
1 polymer ?
#
loop_
_entity_poly.entity_id
_entity_poly.type
_entity_poly.pdbx_seq_one_letter_code
_entity_poly.pdbx_strand_id
1 'polypeptide(L)'
;MENNILWKESVNKAFYGFLGLTLLGGVVGSIVSMVSGAAGLASLASGGGGGALMMPIIVGILAIVAYVYYFLGIKGMKTASMGHVIAPGTSQVYTGALCALIGAVISLIPLLGLIGGILDIIAFVLMFLGFGKIRDLATNENAKQGAKQLWLAMLLGLIGAVIAIIPVIGTIISMIISIVVLVFGFLGWKNISNSEL
;
A
#
# COMPACT_ATOMS: atom_id res chain seq x y z
N MET A 1 14.23 -9.57 24.24
CA MET A 1 13.23 -10.62 23.92
C MET A 1 11.87 -10.00 23.62
N GLU A 2 11.38 -9.08 24.43
CA GLU A 2 10.09 -8.39 24.25
C GLU A 2 9.99 -7.61 22.92
N ASN A 3 11.02 -6.87 22.52
CA ASN A 3 11.04 -6.13 21.26
C ASN A 3 10.94 -7.02 20.02
N ASN A 4 11.49 -8.23 20.05
CA ASN A 4 11.38 -9.19 18.94
C ASN A 4 9.95 -9.76 18.81
N ILE A 5 9.25 -9.97 19.93
CA ILE A 5 7.85 -10.41 19.91
C ILE A 5 6.98 -9.31 19.32
N LEU A 6 7.15 -8.07 19.80
CA LEU A 6 6.42 -6.90 19.29
C LEU A 6 6.72 -6.66 17.80
N TRP A 7 7.97 -6.85 17.38
CA TRP A 7 8.39 -6.76 15.98
C TRP A 7 7.63 -7.75 15.11
N LYS A 8 7.70 -9.04 15.43
CA LYS A 8 7.03 -10.11 14.66
C LYS A 8 5.52 -9.90 14.56
N GLU A 9 4.88 -9.56 15.68
CA GLU A 9 3.44 -9.26 15.70
C GLU A 9 3.10 -8.05 14.80
N SER A 10 3.89 -6.99 14.89
CA SER A 10 3.68 -5.77 14.14
C SER A 10 3.90 -5.96 12.64
N VAL A 11 4.96 -6.68 12.26
CA VAL A 11 5.24 -7.00 10.86
C VAL A 11 4.13 -7.89 10.28
N ASN A 12 3.64 -8.87 11.03
CA ASN A 12 2.51 -9.70 10.60
C ASN A 12 1.24 -8.87 10.39
N LYS A 13 0.94 -7.92 11.28
CA LYS A 13 -0.18 -6.98 11.09
C LYS A 13 -0.01 -6.16 9.81
N ALA A 14 1.18 -5.62 9.57
CA ALA A 14 1.48 -4.88 8.34
C ALA A 14 1.34 -5.77 7.10
N PHE A 15 1.84 -7.00 7.14
CA PHE A 15 1.74 -7.96 6.05
C PHE A 15 0.29 -8.31 5.72
N TYR A 16 -0.52 -8.68 6.71
CA TYR A 16 -1.94 -8.98 6.47
C TYR A 16 -2.73 -7.75 6.03
N GLY A 17 -2.42 -6.57 6.58
CA GLY A 17 -2.99 -5.31 6.11
C GLY A 17 -2.64 -5.04 4.64
N PHE A 18 -1.39 -5.24 4.23
CA PHE A 18 -0.95 -5.15 2.84
C PHE A 18 -1.69 -6.14 1.93
N LEU A 19 -1.85 -7.40 2.36
CA LEU A 19 -2.63 -8.40 1.61
C LEU A 19 -4.09 -7.96 1.45
N GLY A 20 -4.71 -7.48 2.53
CA GLY A 20 -6.06 -6.95 2.50
C GLY A 20 -6.21 -5.80 1.51
N LEU A 21 -5.29 -4.83 1.54
CA LEU A 21 -5.27 -3.71 0.60
C LEU A 21 -5.10 -4.16 -0.85
N THR A 22 -4.20 -5.11 -1.10
CA THR A 22 -3.93 -5.61 -2.44
C THR A 22 -5.12 -6.38 -3.01
N LEU A 23 -5.77 -7.21 -2.19
CA LEU A 23 -6.95 -7.96 -2.59
C LEU A 23 -8.16 -7.04 -2.78
N LEU A 24 -8.45 -6.16 -1.82
CA LEU A 24 -9.63 -5.29 -1.85
C LEU A 24 -9.46 -4.14 -2.84
N GLY A 25 -8.33 -3.43 -2.80
CA GLY A 25 -8.07 -2.30 -3.69
C GLY A 25 -7.65 -2.71 -5.10
N GLY A 26 -6.77 -3.72 -5.22
CA GLY A 26 -6.27 -4.19 -6.51
C GLY A 26 -7.27 -5.09 -7.25
N VAL A 27 -7.51 -6.29 -6.75
CA VAL A 27 -8.29 -7.31 -7.46
C VAL A 27 -9.79 -7.01 -7.38
N VAL A 28 -10.33 -6.92 -6.16
CA VAL A 28 -11.78 -6.71 -5.98
C VAL A 28 -12.18 -5.32 -6.45
N GLY A 29 -11.39 -4.28 -6.14
CA GLY A 29 -11.64 -2.91 -6.57
C GLY A 29 -11.68 -2.77 -8.09
N SER A 30 -10.79 -3.44 -8.82
CA SER A 30 -10.78 -3.43 -10.29
C SER A 30 -12.02 -4.13 -10.87
N ILE A 31 -12.41 -5.28 -10.33
CA ILE A 31 -13.61 -6.01 -10.76
C ILE A 31 -14.87 -5.16 -10.47
N VAL A 32 -14.96 -4.58 -9.26
CA VAL A 32 -16.09 -3.73 -8.88
C VAL A 32 -16.17 -2.49 -9.77
N SER A 33 -15.04 -1.86 -10.10
CA SER A 33 -15.00 -0.70 -10.99
C SER A 33 -15.47 -1.06 -12.41
N MET A 34 -15.07 -2.23 -12.94
CA MET A 34 -15.55 -2.70 -14.24
C MET A 34 -17.06 -2.95 -14.24
N VAL A 35 -17.55 -3.67 -13.22
CA VAL A 35 -18.99 -4.00 -13.11
C VAL A 35 -19.81 -2.73 -12.86
N SER A 36 -19.35 -1.85 -11.97
CA SER A 36 -20.06 -0.59 -11.66
C SER A 36 -20.03 0.38 -12.83
N GLY A 37 -18.94 0.41 -13.60
CA GLY A 37 -18.86 1.20 -14.84
C GLY A 37 -19.86 0.73 -15.88
N ALA A 38 -19.95 -0.57 -16.14
CA ALA A 38 -20.90 -1.17 -17.05
C ALA A 38 -22.35 -0.99 -16.56
N ALA A 39 -22.62 -1.22 -15.26
CA ALA A 39 -23.93 -1.02 -14.65
C ALA A 39 -24.32 0.47 -14.61
N GLY A 40 -23.37 1.37 -14.41
CA GLY A 40 -23.59 2.83 -14.43
C GLY A 40 -24.03 3.31 -15.82
N LEU A 41 -23.39 2.81 -16.89
CA LEU A 41 -23.82 3.11 -18.26
C LEU A 41 -25.21 2.54 -18.55
N ALA A 42 -25.50 1.31 -18.12
CA ALA A 42 -26.82 0.70 -18.27
C ALA A 42 -27.90 1.43 -17.45
N SER A 43 -27.60 1.92 -16.25
CA SER A 43 -28.53 2.65 -15.40
C SER A 43 -28.84 4.07 -15.90
N LEU A 44 -27.85 4.73 -16.52
CA LEU A 44 -28.10 6.00 -17.23
C LEU A 44 -29.06 5.81 -18.42
N ALA A 45 -29.00 4.65 -19.08
CA ALA A 45 -29.90 4.31 -20.17
C ALA A 45 -31.31 3.89 -19.71
N SER A 46 -31.45 3.36 -18.45
CA SER A 46 -32.72 2.83 -17.91
C SER A 46 -33.37 3.67 -16.82
N GLY A 47 -32.76 4.78 -16.40
CA GLY A 47 -33.30 5.67 -15.36
C GLY A 47 -33.29 5.13 -13.92
N GLY A 48 -32.60 4.05 -13.64
CA GLY A 48 -32.55 3.40 -12.32
C GLY A 48 -31.11 3.30 -11.75
N GLY A 49 -30.73 4.19 -10.83
CA GLY A 49 -29.32 4.40 -10.46
C GLY A 49 -28.83 3.98 -9.06
N GLY A 50 -29.66 3.39 -8.18
CA GLY A 50 -29.28 3.23 -6.75
C GLY A 50 -28.33 2.06 -6.43
N GLY A 51 -28.44 0.92 -7.10
CA GLY A 51 -27.72 -0.31 -6.73
C GLY A 51 -26.24 -0.33 -7.13
N ALA A 52 -25.88 0.34 -8.23
CA ALA A 52 -24.50 0.33 -8.76
C ALA A 52 -23.47 1.02 -7.85
N LEU A 53 -23.90 1.91 -6.96
CA LEU A 53 -23.03 2.69 -6.07
C LEU A 53 -22.73 1.97 -4.75
N MET A 54 -23.54 0.97 -4.35
CA MET A 54 -23.39 0.30 -3.05
C MET A 54 -22.11 -0.54 -2.97
N MET A 55 -21.76 -1.29 -4.00
CA MET A 55 -20.57 -2.15 -4.01
C MET A 55 -19.25 -1.38 -3.88
N PRO A 56 -19.02 -0.28 -4.64
CA PRO A 56 -17.82 0.54 -4.45
C PRO A 56 -17.67 1.09 -3.04
N ILE A 57 -18.78 1.49 -2.40
CA ILE A 57 -18.76 2.01 -1.03
C ILE A 57 -18.35 0.94 -0.04
N ILE A 58 -18.92 -0.27 -0.12
CA ILE A 58 -18.57 -1.39 0.75
C ILE A 58 -17.08 -1.75 0.61
N VAL A 59 -16.59 -1.88 -0.63
CA VAL A 59 -15.18 -2.18 -0.90
C VAL A 59 -14.28 -1.08 -0.37
N GLY A 60 -14.66 0.19 -0.52
CA GLY A 60 -13.95 1.34 0.01
C GLY A 60 -13.83 1.29 1.54
N ILE A 61 -14.92 0.98 2.25
CA ILE A 61 -14.90 0.83 3.72
C ILE A 61 -13.97 -0.32 4.13
N LEU A 62 -14.05 -1.46 3.48
CA LEU A 62 -13.17 -2.61 3.77
C LEU A 62 -11.70 -2.29 3.48
N ALA A 63 -11.41 -1.53 2.44
CA ALA A 63 -10.06 -1.07 2.13
C ALA A 63 -9.52 -0.12 3.21
N ILE A 64 -10.35 0.78 3.75
CA ILE A 64 -9.97 1.64 4.89
C ILE A 64 -9.64 0.80 6.12
N VAL A 65 -10.44 -0.21 6.45
CA VAL A 65 -10.18 -1.12 7.57
C VAL A 65 -8.85 -1.85 7.37
N ALA A 66 -8.60 -2.40 6.18
CA ALA A 66 -7.33 -3.03 5.85
C ALA A 66 -6.15 -2.05 5.96
N TYR A 67 -6.35 -0.80 5.54
CA TYR A 67 -5.33 0.23 5.66
C TYR A 67 -5.02 0.59 7.12
N VAL A 68 -6.04 0.73 7.96
CA VAL A 68 -5.85 0.97 9.41
C VAL A 68 -5.06 -0.19 10.03
N TYR A 69 -5.37 -1.43 9.66
CA TYR A 69 -4.65 -2.60 10.15
C TYR A 69 -3.18 -2.59 9.70
N TYR A 70 -2.92 -2.25 8.43
CA TYR A 70 -1.58 -2.02 7.91
C TYR A 70 -0.84 -0.93 8.70
N PHE A 71 -1.48 0.21 8.90
CA PHE A 71 -0.91 1.35 9.63
C PHE A 71 -0.55 1.00 11.08
N LEU A 72 -1.42 0.25 11.78
CA LEU A 72 -1.14 -0.22 13.15
C LEU A 72 0.08 -1.15 13.17
N GLY A 73 0.26 -2.00 12.16
CA GLY A 73 1.45 -2.81 11.98
C GLY A 73 2.71 -1.95 11.83
N ILE A 74 2.68 -0.97 10.93
CA ILE A 74 3.80 -0.03 10.73
C ILE A 74 4.12 0.77 12.00
N LYS A 75 3.10 1.23 12.73
CA LYS A 75 3.28 1.89 14.03
C LYS A 75 4.00 1.00 15.03
N GLY A 76 3.59 -0.27 15.13
CA GLY A 76 4.24 -1.23 16.01
C GLY A 76 5.68 -1.53 15.61
N MET A 77 5.98 -1.64 14.30
CA MET A 77 7.34 -1.79 13.79
C MET A 77 8.24 -0.62 14.21
N LYS A 78 7.74 0.63 14.08
CA LYS A 78 8.45 1.82 14.57
C LYS A 78 8.76 1.69 16.07
N THR A 79 7.77 1.30 16.87
CA THR A 79 7.93 1.19 18.33
C THR A 79 8.93 0.09 18.69
N ALA A 80 8.83 -1.08 18.07
CA ALA A 80 9.72 -2.22 18.32
C ALA A 80 11.18 -1.93 17.93
N SER A 81 11.38 -1.11 16.90
CA SER A 81 12.73 -0.77 16.41
C SER A 81 13.39 0.40 17.14
N MET A 82 12.73 1.01 18.14
CA MET A 82 13.34 2.10 18.92
C MET A 82 14.65 1.65 19.57
N GLY A 83 15.72 2.43 19.33
CA GLY A 83 17.07 2.09 19.78
C GLY A 83 17.84 1.14 18.85
N HIS A 84 17.21 0.61 17.82
CA HIS A 84 17.87 -0.23 16.79
C HIS A 84 18.40 0.63 15.63
N VAL A 85 19.40 0.09 14.93
CA VAL A 85 20.01 0.76 13.76
C VAL A 85 19.00 1.07 12.64
N ILE A 86 17.92 0.30 12.52
CA ILE A 86 16.86 0.50 11.52
C ILE A 86 15.79 1.52 11.92
N ALA A 87 15.82 2.05 13.16
CA ALA A 87 14.82 2.99 13.67
C ALA A 87 14.57 4.22 12.76
N PRO A 88 15.60 4.84 12.13
CA PRO A 88 15.36 5.93 11.20
C PRO A 88 14.54 5.54 9.99
N GLY A 89 14.74 4.32 9.46
CA GLY A 89 13.97 3.79 8.33
C GLY A 89 12.52 3.50 8.69
N THR A 90 12.28 2.78 9.80
CA THR A 90 10.92 2.46 10.28
C THR A 90 10.14 3.71 10.66
N SER A 91 10.80 4.73 11.24
CA SER A 91 10.16 6.02 11.53
C SER A 91 9.72 6.74 10.25
N GLN A 92 10.52 6.67 9.19
CA GLN A 92 10.20 7.27 7.91
C GLN A 92 9.04 6.55 7.21
N VAL A 93 9.05 5.20 7.23
CA VAL A 93 7.93 4.40 6.73
C VAL A 93 6.63 4.72 7.49
N TYR A 94 6.71 4.85 8.82
CA TYR A 94 5.57 5.26 9.64
C TYR A 94 5.01 6.63 9.25
N THR A 95 5.88 7.62 9.08
CA THR A 95 5.45 8.97 8.69
C THR A 95 4.81 8.95 7.30
N GLY A 96 5.37 8.19 6.37
CA GLY A 96 4.78 7.99 5.05
C GLY A 96 3.40 7.32 5.13
N ALA A 97 3.26 6.24 5.91
CA ALA A 97 1.97 5.59 6.11
C ALA A 97 0.93 6.51 6.77
N LEU A 98 1.35 7.39 7.68
CA LEU A 98 0.48 8.40 8.28
C LEU A 98 0.02 9.44 7.25
N CYS A 99 0.92 9.94 6.42
CA CYS A 99 0.58 10.87 5.33
C CYS A 99 -0.43 10.24 4.36
N ALA A 100 -0.23 8.97 3.97
CA ALA A 100 -1.17 8.27 3.09
C ALA A 100 -2.54 8.07 3.75
N LEU A 101 -2.59 7.78 5.06
CA LEU A 101 -3.87 7.67 5.79
C LEU A 101 -4.63 9.00 5.78
N ILE A 102 -3.92 10.09 6.08
CA ILE A 102 -4.50 11.44 6.05
C ILE A 102 -4.93 11.81 4.63
N GLY A 103 -4.10 11.52 3.63
CA GLY A 103 -4.40 11.73 2.21
C GLY A 103 -5.67 10.99 1.78
N ALA A 104 -5.80 9.72 2.14
CA ALA A 104 -6.98 8.91 1.83
C ALA A 104 -8.26 9.50 2.45
N VAL A 105 -8.20 9.96 3.71
CA VAL A 105 -9.37 10.60 4.37
C VAL A 105 -9.72 11.94 3.70
N ILE A 106 -8.74 12.76 3.38
CA ILE A 106 -8.95 14.06 2.72
C ILE A 106 -9.51 13.87 1.32
N SER A 107 -9.08 12.84 0.59
CA SER A 107 -9.55 12.52 -0.76
C SER A 107 -11.04 12.12 -0.81
N LEU A 108 -11.65 11.78 0.33
CA LEU A 108 -13.12 11.56 0.40
C LEU A 108 -13.91 12.85 0.18
N ILE A 109 -13.29 14.02 0.36
CA ILE A 109 -13.91 15.31 0.13
C ILE A 109 -13.56 15.76 -1.30
N PRO A 110 -14.52 15.83 -2.24
CA PRO A 110 -14.25 16.06 -3.67
C PRO A 110 -13.38 17.29 -3.97
N LEU A 111 -13.57 18.38 -3.23
CA LEU A 111 -12.79 19.62 -3.40
C LEU A 111 -11.36 19.52 -2.86
N LEU A 112 -11.08 18.58 -1.97
CA LEU A 112 -9.77 18.40 -1.33
C LEU A 112 -8.94 17.25 -1.94
N GLY A 113 -9.44 16.55 -2.96
CA GLY A 113 -8.77 15.43 -3.60
C GLY A 113 -7.37 15.78 -4.12
N LEU A 114 -7.14 17.00 -4.57
CA LEU A 114 -5.82 17.47 -5.00
C LEU A 114 -4.81 17.48 -3.83
N ILE A 115 -5.24 17.90 -2.66
CA ILE A 115 -4.42 17.91 -1.44
C ILE A 115 -4.10 16.47 -1.01
N GLY A 116 -5.11 15.58 -1.09
CA GLY A 116 -4.91 14.15 -0.86
C GLY A 116 -3.85 13.55 -1.78
N GLY A 117 -3.91 13.85 -3.08
CA GLY A 117 -2.91 13.39 -4.06
C GLY A 117 -1.49 13.89 -3.76
N ILE A 118 -1.33 15.13 -3.28
CA ILE A 118 -0.01 15.64 -2.85
C ILE A 118 0.49 14.84 -1.64
N LEU A 119 -0.38 14.56 -0.67
CA LEU A 119 -0.02 13.75 0.51
C LEU A 119 0.36 12.33 0.12
N ASP A 120 -0.27 11.75 -0.89
CA ASP A 120 0.07 10.41 -1.40
C ASP A 120 1.46 10.39 -2.04
N ILE A 121 1.84 11.45 -2.78
CA ILE A 121 3.20 11.59 -3.33
C ILE A 121 4.23 11.70 -2.19
N ILE A 122 3.96 12.52 -1.18
CA ILE A 122 4.84 12.67 -0.01
C ILE A 122 4.97 11.32 0.73
N ALA A 123 3.85 10.63 0.93
CA ALA A 123 3.80 9.31 1.56
C ALA A 123 4.66 8.31 0.79
N PHE A 124 4.51 8.26 -0.54
CA PHE A 124 5.30 7.40 -1.40
C PHE A 124 6.81 7.66 -1.24
N VAL A 125 7.24 8.92 -1.33
CA VAL A 125 8.66 9.30 -1.19
C VAL A 125 9.19 8.90 0.18
N LEU A 126 8.45 9.17 1.26
CA LEU A 126 8.86 8.83 2.62
C LEU A 126 8.99 7.31 2.82
N MET A 127 8.03 6.53 2.32
CA MET A 127 8.07 5.08 2.43
C MET A 127 9.21 4.48 1.58
N PHE A 128 9.41 5.00 0.37
CA PHE A 128 10.50 4.58 -0.51
C PHE A 128 11.87 4.81 0.13
N LEU A 129 12.11 6.00 0.68
CA LEU A 129 13.34 6.32 1.40
C LEU A 129 13.47 5.52 2.70
N GLY A 130 12.35 5.29 3.39
CA GLY A 130 12.32 4.51 4.63
C GLY A 130 12.72 3.05 4.40
N PHE A 131 12.15 2.37 3.40
CA PHE A 131 12.55 1.01 3.05
C PHE A 131 13.99 0.96 2.52
N GLY A 132 14.44 1.98 1.79
CA GLY A 132 15.85 2.13 1.42
C GLY A 132 16.78 2.15 2.63
N LYS A 133 16.46 2.93 3.66
CA LYS A 133 17.23 2.97 4.92
C LYS A 133 17.19 1.66 5.68
N ILE A 134 16.03 0.99 5.76
CA ILE A 134 15.95 -0.33 6.41
C ILE A 134 16.85 -1.32 5.67
N ARG A 135 16.81 -1.35 4.34
CA ARG A 135 17.69 -2.18 3.50
C ARG A 135 19.17 -1.96 3.81
N ASP A 136 19.57 -0.70 3.93
CA ASP A 136 20.99 -0.32 4.07
C ASP A 136 21.51 -0.51 5.51
N LEU A 137 20.64 -0.38 6.51
CA LEU A 137 20.99 -0.43 7.93
C LEU A 137 20.70 -1.78 8.60
N ALA A 138 19.83 -2.62 8.01
CA ALA A 138 19.47 -3.89 8.63
C ALA A 138 20.67 -4.86 8.69
N THR A 139 20.89 -5.41 9.87
CA THR A 139 21.91 -6.45 10.13
C THR A 139 21.38 -7.85 9.87
N ASN A 140 20.09 -8.06 10.03
CA ASN A 140 19.41 -9.31 9.73
C ASN A 140 19.16 -9.44 8.22
N GLU A 141 19.64 -10.52 7.60
CA GLU A 141 19.55 -10.72 6.15
C GLU A 141 18.10 -10.80 5.64
N ASN A 142 17.19 -11.38 6.41
CA ASN A 142 15.77 -11.44 6.04
C ASN A 142 15.14 -10.03 6.04
N ALA A 143 15.45 -9.21 7.04
CA ALA A 143 14.99 -7.81 7.10
C ALA A 143 15.55 -7.00 5.93
N LYS A 144 16.84 -7.15 5.63
CA LYS A 144 17.54 -6.49 4.53
C LYS A 144 16.97 -6.88 3.17
N GLN A 145 16.79 -8.18 2.92
CA GLN A 145 16.23 -8.70 1.68
C GLN A 145 14.77 -8.29 1.52
N GLY A 146 13.98 -8.37 2.58
CA GLY A 146 12.57 -7.94 2.56
C GLY A 146 12.43 -6.45 2.27
N ALA A 147 13.21 -5.60 2.93
CA ALA A 147 13.22 -4.16 2.67
C ALA A 147 13.68 -3.83 1.24
N LYS A 148 14.68 -4.57 0.70
CA LYS A 148 15.11 -4.45 -0.70
C LYS A 148 13.97 -4.77 -1.66
N GLN A 149 13.23 -5.83 -1.40
CA GLN A 149 12.10 -6.24 -2.25
C GLN A 149 10.97 -5.22 -2.21
N LEU A 150 10.63 -4.68 -1.04
CA LEU A 150 9.63 -3.61 -0.92
C LEU A 150 10.09 -2.34 -1.62
N TRP A 151 11.35 -1.97 -1.49
CA TRP A 151 11.94 -0.83 -2.19
C TRP A 151 11.88 -1.00 -3.71
N LEU A 152 12.23 -2.20 -4.23
CA LEU A 152 12.11 -2.53 -5.64
C LEU A 152 10.65 -2.53 -6.12
N ALA A 153 9.72 -3.05 -5.32
CA ALA A 153 8.29 -3.00 -5.65
C ALA A 153 7.81 -1.55 -5.84
N MET A 154 8.22 -0.65 -4.96
CA MET A 154 7.87 0.77 -5.07
C MET A 154 8.50 1.42 -6.31
N LEU A 155 9.78 1.12 -6.60
CA LEU A 155 10.47 1.62 -7.79
C LEU A 155 9.76 1.15 -9.08
N LEU A 156 9.44 -0.14 -9.16
CA LEU A 156 8.71 -0.71 -10.29
C LEU A 156 7.30 -0.13 -10.41
N GLY A 157 6.62 0.10 -9.28
CA GLY A 157 5.31 0.77 -9.26
C GLY A 157 5.37 2.18 -9.86
N LEU A 158 6.40 2.95 -9.51
CA LEU A 158 6.62 4.28 -10.09
C LEU A 158 6.88 4.20 -11.61
N ILE A 159 7.71 3.27 -12.05
CA ILE A 159 7.99 3.04 -13.48
C ILE A 159 6.69 2.64 -14.20
N GLY A 160 5.90 1.74 -13.61
CA GLY A 160 4.61 1.32 -14.15
C GLY A 160 3.62 2.48 -14.29
N ALA A 161 3.57 3.36 -13.30
CA ALA A 161 2.71 4.54 -13.34
C ALA A 161 3.11 5.51 -14.46
N VAL A 162 4.41 5.72 -14.69
CA VAL A 162 4.91 6.55 -15.79
C VAL A 162 4.59 5.92 -17.15
N ILE A 163 4.80 4.61 -17.29
CA ILE A 163 4.51 3.88 -18.54
C ILE A 163 3.01 3.87 -18.84
N ALA A 164 2.15 3.82 -17.82
CA ALA A 164 0.70 3.81 -17.97
C ALA A 164 0.14 5.07 -18.67
N ILE A 165 0.93 6.16 -18.74
CA ILE A 165 0.55 7.39 -19.47
C ILE A 165 0.47 7.12 -20.98
N ILE A 166 1.18 6.11 -21.49
CA ILE A 166 1.17 5.75 -22.92
C ILE A 166 -0.12 4.97 -23.22
N PRO A 167 -1.02 5.47 -24.09
CA PRO A 167 -2.28 4.78 -24.38
C PRO A 167 -2.07 3.38 -24.95
N VAL A 168 -2.94 2.43 -24.58
CA VAL A 168 -3.00 1.04 -25.02
C VAL A 168 -1.76 0.23 -24.62
N ILE A 169 -0.58 0.47 -25.20
CA ILE A 169 0.65 -0.28 -24.92
C ILE A 169 1.10 -0.09 -23.47
N GLY A 170 1.04 1.16 -22.97
CA GLY A 170 1.39 1.46 -21.60
C GLY A 170 0.49 0.75 -20.58
N THR A 171 -0.80 0.63 -20.86
CA THR A 171 -1.75 -0.10 -20.00
C THR A 171 -1.39 -1.60 -19.90
N ILE A 172 -1.03 -2.25 -20.99
CA ILE A 172 -0.65 -3.67 -21.00
C ILE A 172 0.67 -3.87 -20.22
N ILE A 173 1.66 -3.03 -20.46
CA ILE A 173 2.96 -3.12 -19.77
C ILE A 173 2.80 -2.84 -18.27
N SER A 174 2.04 -1.81 -17.91
CA SER A 174 1.80 -1.47 -16.49
C SER A 174 1.05 -2.58 -15.76
N MET A 175 0.15 -3.31 -16.42
CA MET A 175 -0.51 -4.48 -15.83
C MET A 175 0.49 -5.60 -15.51
N ILE A 176 1.44 -5.88 -16.42
CA ILE A 176 2.49 -6.86 -16.16
C ILE A 176 3.38 -6.40 -14.99
N ILE A 177 3.79 -5.13 -14.99
CA ILE A 177 4.59 -4.55 -13.91
C ILE A 177 3.84 -4.65 -12.58
N SER A 178 2.53 -4.42 -12.54
CA SER A 178 1.71 -4.53 -11.32
C SER A 178 1.74 -5.93 -10.71
N ILE A 179 1.75 -6.97 -11.54
CA ILE A 179 1.90 -8.36 -11.05
C ILE A 179 3.27 -8.55 -10.40
N VAL A 180 4.34 -8.04 -11.03
CA VAL A 180 5.69 -8.12 -10.49
C VAL A 180 5.78 -7.34 -9.16
N VAL A 181 5.21 -6.14 -9.09
CA VAL A 181 5.14 -5.32 -7.87
C VAL A 181 4.43 -6.08 -6.74
N LEU A 182 3.34 -6.76 -7.04
CA LEU A 182 2.60 -7.58 -6.09
C LEU A 182 3.46 -8.73 -5.54
N VAL A 183 4.17 -9.45 -6.43
CA VAL A 183 5.07 -10.54 -6.02
C VAL A 183 6.20 -10.02 -5.14
N PHE A 184 6.86 -8.93 -5.54
CA PHE A 184 7.92 -8.31 -4.71
C PHE A 184 7.38 -7.78 -3.38
N GLY A 185 6.19 -7.19 -3.37
CA GLY A 185 5.52 -6.75 -2.15
C GLY A 185 5.25 -7.90 -1.19
N PHE A 186 4.67 -9.00 -1.71
CA PHE A 186 4.41 -10.21 -0.92
C PHE A 186 5.71 -10.82 -0.35
N LEU A 187 6.71 -11.04 -1.19
CA LEU A 187 8.00 -11.61 -0.78
C LEU A 187 8.72 -10.69 0.21
N GLY A 188 8.65 -9.39 -0.01
CA GLY A 188 9.24 -8.39 0.87
C GLY A 188 8.66 -8.45 2.29
N TRP A 189 7.35 -8.41 2.41
CA TRP A 189 6.68 -8.53 3.71
C TRP A 189 6.92 -9.89 4.36
N LYS A 190 6.87 -11.00 3.59
CA LYS A 190 7.16 -12.34 4.09
C LYS A 190 8.58 -12.45 4.65
N ASN A 191 9.58 -11.88 3.96
CA ASN A 191 10.95 -11.89 4.44
C ASN A 191 11.12 -11.06 5.72
N ILE A 192 10.51 -9.87 5.79
CA ILE A 192 10.54 -9.07 7.03
C ILE A 192 9.83 -9.81 8.17
N SER A 193 8.73 -10.53 7.91
CA SER A 193 8.02 -11.29 8.96
C SER A 193 8.86 -12.43 9.54
N ASN A 194 9.80 -12.95 8.77
CA ASN A 194 10.75 -13.97 9.21
C ASN A 194 12.03 -13.39 9.84
N SER A 195 12.13 -12.06 9.95
CA SER A 195 13.30 -11.41 10.54
C SER A 195 13.14 -11.18 12.05
N GLU A 196 14.28 -10.95 12.68
CA GLU A 196 14.41 -10.48 14.06
C GLU A 196 15.13 -9.13 14.07
N LEU A 197 14.92 -8.36 15.15
CA LEU A 197 15.63 -7.10 15.38
C LEU A 197 17.03 -7.34 15.91
#